data_f131ff2edbfe5d6ca9c6c7d26ae4d4e7
#
_entry.id   f131ff2edbfe5d6ca9c6c7d26ae4d4e7
#
_cell.length_a   1.000
_cell.length_b   1.000
_cell.length_c   1.000
_cell.angle_alpha   90.00
_cell.angle_beta   90.00
_cell.angle_gamma   90.00
#
_symmetry.space_group_name_H-M   'P 1'
#
loop_
_entity.id
_entity.type
_entity.pdbx_description
1 polymer ?
#
loop_
_entity_poly.entity_id
_entity_poly.type
_entity_poly.pdbx_seq_one_letter_code
_entity_poly.pdbx_strand_id
1 'polypeptide(L)'
;MSQTPNHGRLRSFIGELADLLAQAPDEPRLLDHGARLLRDLVSVDDWLPDDYARPSPERYQQYLLHADSGQRFSIVSFVWGPGQETPVHDHRTWGLIGMLRGSEISQGYALAHGALQPEGPAERLAPGEVIAVSPRIGDLHQVRNAHADRTSISIHVYGANIGAVRRAVYSAEGEAKPFISGYSNSHLPNLWDLSKENRA
;
A
#
# COMPACT_ATOMS: atom_id res chain seq x y z
N MET A 1 16.62 24.21 3.97
CA MET A 1 15.33 24.63 4.58
C MET A 1 14.32 23.57 4.16
N SER A 2 13.72 22.82 5.10
CA SER A 2 12.64 21.87 4.78
C SER A 2 11.45 22.70 4.28
N GLN A 3 10.96 22.41 3.09
CA GLN A 3 9.75 23.04 2.58
C GLN A 3 8.55 22.53 3.41
N THR A 4 7.62 23.42 3.74
CA THR A 4 6.37 22.99 4.39
C THR A 4 5.61 22.09 3.42
N PRO A 5 5.23 20.86 3.83
CA PRO A 5 4.52 19.92 2.95
C PRO A 5 3.20 20.50 2.45
N ASN A 6 2.91 20.34 1.17
CA ASN A 6 1.65 20.75 0.56
C ASN A 6 0.52 19.75 0.87
N HIS A 7 0.06 19.72 2.11
CA HIS A 7 -1.01 18.82 2.55
C HIS A 7 -2.32 18.96 1.75
N GLY A 8 -2.47 20.04 0.98
CA GLY A 8 -3.61 20.25 0.09
C GLY A 8 -3.77 19.11 -0.91
N ARG A 9 -2.66 18.59 -1.48
CA ARG A 9 -2.71 17.47 -2.42
C ARG A 9 -3.33 16.22 -1.82
N LEU A 10 -2.84 15.81 -0.64
CA LEU A 10 -3.37 14.64 0.05
C LEU A 10 -4.85 14.85 0.44
N ARG A 11 -5.21 16.06 0.89
CA ARG A 11 -6.60 16.38 1.24
C ARG A 11 -7.54 16.30 0.04
N SER A 12 -7.14 16.83 -1.13
CA SER A 12 -7.91 16.72 -2.36
C SER A 12 -8.09 15.27 -2.76
N PHE A 13 -7.01 14.49 -2.78
CA PHE A 13 -7.06 13.06 -3.07
C PHE A 13 -8.04 12.30 -2.15
N ILE A 14 -7.98 12.55 -0.83
CA ILE A 14 -8.89 11.93 0.14
C ILE A 14 -10.36 12.27 -0.19
N GLY A 15 -10.65 13.54 -0.47
CA GLY A 15 -12.00 14.00 -0.81
C GLY A 15 -12.50 13.34 -2.10
N GLU A 16 -11.73 13.41 -3.17
CA GLU A 16 -12.10 12.85 -4.48
C GLU A 16 -12.29 11.33 -4.44
N LEU A 17 -11.44 10.60 -3.69
CA LEU A 17 -11.62 9.16 -3.50
C LEU A 17 -12.87 8.84 -2.67
N ALA A 18 -13.14 9.62 -1.61
CA ALA A 18 -14.34 9.46 -0.81
C ALA A 18 -15.62 9.71 -1.64
N ASP A 19 -15.61 10.71 -2.52
CA ASP A 19 -16.71 11.03 -3.43
C ASP A 19 -16.90 9.94 -4.49
N LEU A 20 -15.81 9.38 -5.03
CA LEU A 20 -15.86 8.24 -5.93
C LEU A 20 -16.52 7.03 -5.25
N LEU A 21 -16.10 6.70 -4.03
CA LEU A 21 -16.65 5.57 -3.28
C LEU A 21 -18.13 5.79 -2.87
N ALA A 22 -18.54 7.04 -2.64
CA ALA A 22 -19.93 7.36 -2.34
C ALA A 22 -20.87 7.07 -3.51
N GLN A 23 -20.37 7.03 -4.75
CA GLN A 23 -21.14 6.65 -5.94
C GLN A 23 -21.32 5.13 -6.08
N ALA A 24 -20.74 4.32 -5.17
CA ALA A 24 -20.77 2.86 -5.20
C ALA A 24 -20.40 2.27 -6.60
N PRO A 25 -19.26 2.67 -7.19
CA PRO A 25 -18.86 2.19 -8.50
C PRO A 25 -18.58 0.68 -8.46
N ASP A 26 -18.67 0.01 -9.61
CA ASP A 26 -18.10 -1.32 -9.76
C ASP A 26 -16.56 -1.28 -9.63
N GLU A 27 -15.96 -2.44 -9.36
CA GLU A 27 -14.53 -2.52 -9.08
C GLU A 27 -13.66 -2.06 -10.26
N PRO A 28 -13.93 -2.42 -11.54
CA PRO A 28 -13.16 -1.92 -12.67
C PRO A 28 -13.14 -0.39 -12.76
N ARG A 29 -14.28 0.26 -12.58
CA ARG A 29 -14.40 1.73 -12.59
C ARG A 29 -13.69 2.34 -11.38
N LEU A 30 -13.80 1.71 -10.21
CA LEU A 30 -13.09 2.15 -8.99
C LEU A 30 -11.58 2.10 -9.19
N LEU A 31 -11.06 0.98 -9.68
CA LEU A 31 -9.61 0.81 -9.88
C LEU A 31 -9.07 1.75 -10.94
N ASP A 32 -9.76 1.92 -12.08
CA ASP A 32 -9.34 2.84 -13.13
C ASP A 32 -9.34 4.30 -12.67
N HIS A 33 -10.45 4.76 -12.07
CA HIS A 33 -10.55 6.16 -11.63
C HIS A 33 -9.67 6.42 -10.42
N GLY A 34 -9.65 5.52 -9.44
CA GLY A 34 -8.78 5.63 -8.27
C GLY A 34 -7.30 5.64 -8.64
N ALA A 35 -6.89 4.83 -9.64
CA ALA A 35 -5.51 4.85 -10.15
C ALA A 35 -5.14 6.19 -10.80
N ARG A 36 -6.07 6.86 -11.48
CA ARG A 36 -5.82 8.22 -12.01
C ARG A 36 -5.61 9.22 -10.88
N LEU A 37 -6.49 9.22 -9.87
CA LEU A 37 -6.36 10.09 -8.70
C LEU A 37 -5.02 9.85 -7.97
N LEU A 38 -4.66 8.58 -7.75
CA LEU A 38 -3.40 8.25 -7.10
C LEU A 38 -2.18 8.65 -7.95
N ARG A 39 -2.25 8.50 -9.27
CA ARG A 39 -1.18 8.94 -10.19
C ARG A 39 -0.96 10.44 -10.07
N ASP A 40 -2.02 11.24 -10.02
CA ASP A 40 -1.93 12.68 -9.84
C ASP A 40 -1.28 13.04 -8.50
N LEU A 41 -1.61 12.33 -7.42
CA LEU A 41 -1.01 12.52 -6.10
C LEU A 41 0.49 12.21 -6.10
N VAL A 42 0.91 11.07 -6.68
CA VAL A 42 2.31 10.62 -6.65
C VAL A 42 3.18 11.21 -7.75
N SER A 43 2.60 11.98 -8.68
CA SER A 43 3.33 12.69 -9.73
C SER A 43 4.22 13.82 -9.20
N VAL A 44 3.93 14.33 -8.00
CA VAL A 44 4.66 15.43 -7.35
C VAL A 44 4.95 15.07 -5.90
N ASP A 45 6.23 15.14 -5.53
CA ASP A 45 6.71 14.79 -4.19
C ASP A 45 6.97 16.06 -3.35
N ASP A 46 5.90 16.79 -3.04
CA ASP A 46 5.94 18.04 -2.26
C ASP A 46 5.03 18.01 -1.02
N TRP A 47 4.38 16.89 -0.73
CA TRP A 47 3.28 16.80 0.23
C TRP A 47 3.49 15.82 1.39
N LEU A 48 4.35 14.79 1.22
CA LEU A 48 4.60 13.78 2.25
C LEU A 48 5.50 14.34 3.34
N PRO A 49 5.06 14.43 4.63
CA PRO A 49 5.92 14.90 5.71
C PRO A 49 7.07 13.92 5.98
N ASP A 50 8.23 14.47 6.39
CA ASP A 50 9.44 13.69 6.68
C ASP A 50 9.22 12.57 7.71
N ASP A 51 8.33 12.78 8.70
CA ASP A 51 8.01 11.76 9.70
C ASP A 51 7.38 10.49 9.11
N TYR A 52 6.70 10.60 7.97
CA TYR A 52 6.07 9.51 7.22
C TYR A 52 6.91 9.01 6.05
N ALA A 53 8.16 9.49 5.97
CA ALA A 53 9.14 9.13 4.95
C ALA A 53 10.42 8.49 5.53
N ARG A 54 10.45 8.22 6.84
CA ARG A 54 11.65 7.72 7.54
C ARG A 54 11.79 6.21 7.35
N PRO A 55 12.91 5.73 6.79
CA PRO A 55 13.21 4.31 6.74
C PRO A 55 13.62 3.78 8.14
N SER A 56 13.53 2.47 8.31
CA SER A 56 14.13 1.75 9.42
C SER A 56 15.12 0.72 8.88
N PRO A 57 16.27 0.50 9.52
CA PRO A 57 17.20 -0.55 9.09
C PRO A 57 16.67 -1.96 9.35
N GLU A 58 15.71 -2.12 10.26
CA GLU A 58 15.20 -3.43 10.67
C GLU A 58 14.20 -4.01 9.68
N ARG A 59 13.31 -3.15 9.15
CA ARG A 59 12.22 -3.55 8.24
C ARG A 59 11.60 -2.33 7.56
N TYR A 60 10.91 -2.56 6.45
CA TYR A 60 10.10 -1.52 5.81
C TYR A 60 9.06 -0.96 6.77
N GLN A 61 8.71 0.31 6.58
CA GLN A 61 7.75 0.98 7.45
C GLN A 61 6.40 1.15 6.72
N GLN A 62 5.32 1.10 7.49
CA GLN A 62 3.94 1.29 7.05
C GLN A 62 3.32 2.41 7.86
N TYR A 63 3.43 3.65 7.37
CA TYR A 63 2.88 4.81 8.06
C TYR A 63 1.45 5.09 7.59
N LEU A 64 0.48 5.00 8.51
CA LEU A 64 -0.88 5.41 8.21
C LEU A 64 -0.93 6.92 7.97
N LEU A 65 -1.35 7.33 6.79
CA LEU A 65 -1.57 8.73 6.42
C LEU A 65 -3.03 9.12 6.64
N HIS A 66 -3.96 8.22 6.35
CA HIS A 66 -5.40 8.43 6.54
C HIS A 66 -6.13 7.08 6.61
N ALA A 67 -7.17 7.05 7.45
CA ALA A 67 -8.21 6.04 7.37
C ALA A 67 -9.56 6.74 7.34
N ASP A 68 -10.40 6.38 6.37
CA ASP A 68 -11.77 6.88 6.25
C ASP A 68 -12.58 6.57 7.52
N SER A 69 -13.39 7.51 7.97
CA SER A 69 -14.21 7.35 9.19
C SER A 69 -15.18 6.17 9.14
N GLY A 70 -15.63 5.80 7.93
CA GLY A 70 -16.44 4.60 7.68
C GLY A 70 -15.58 3.36 7.38
N GLN A 71 -14.27 3.44 7.48
CA GLN A 71 -13.29 2.38 7.19
C GLN A 71 -13.40 1.80 5.76
N ARG A 72 -13.94 2.59 4.84
CA ARG A 72 -14.10 2.20 3.43
C ARG A 72 -12.76 2.12 2.69
N PHE A 73 -11.74 2.91 3.16
CA PHE A 73 -10.39 2.89 2.63
C PHE A 73 -9.36 3.38 3.65
N SER A 74 -8.10 3.05 3.41
CA SER A 74 -6.95 3.60 4.12
C SER A 74 -5.83 3.96 3.15
N ILE A 75 -5.02 4.95 3.51
CA ILE A 75 -3.86 5.44 2.75
C ILE A 75 -2.63 5.25 3.61
N VAL A 76 -1.61 4.60 3.08
CA VAL A 76 -0.39 4.21 3.80
C VAL A 76 0.84 4.61 3.01
N SER A 77 1.80 5.26 3.66
CA SER A 77 3.15 5.44 3.12
C SER A 77 3.98 4.20 3.46
N PHE A 78 4.37 3.44 2.44
CA PHE A 78 5.36 2.36 2.57
C PHE A 78 6.75 2.92 2.31
N VAL A 79 7.64 2.78 3.29
CA VAL A 79 9.02 3.25 3.21
C VAL A 79 9.95 2.06 3.25
N TRP A 80 10.62 1.84 2.12
CA TRP A 80 11.48 0.71 1.88
C TRP A 80 12.95 1.12 2.04
N GLY A 81 13.62 0.61 3.04
CA GLY A 81 15.08 0.70 3.14
C GLY A 81 15.78 -0.11 2.03
N PRO A 82 17.10 0.06 1.84
CA PRO A 82 17.87 -0.69 0.86
C PRO A 82 17.66 -2.20 0.97
N GLY A 83 17.29 -2.85 -0.15
CA GLY A 83 17.11 -4.30 -0.24
C GLY A 83 15.95 -4.90 0.56
N GLN A 84 15.10 -4.09 1.17
CA GLN A 84 13.95 -4.59 1.92
C GLN A 84 12.84 -5.10 0.99
N GLU A 85 12.16 -6.15 1.46
CA GLU A 85 11.07 -6.80 0.73
C GLU A 85 10.00 -7.35 1.67
N THR A 86 8.83 -7.66 1.12
CA THR A 86 7.78 -8.40 1.82
C THR A 86 7.92 -9.89 1.56
N PRO A 87 7.38 -10.78 2.42
CA PRO A 87 7.00 -12.11 1.98
C PRO A 87 5.89 -12.03 0.92
N VAL A 88 5.58 -13.13 0.23
CA VAL A 88 4.36 -13.20 -0.59
C VAL A 88 3.16 -13.12 0.32
N HIS A 89 2.21 -12.23 0.00
CA HIS A 89 1.04 -11.96 0.85
C HIS A 89 -0.19 -11.59 0.03
N ASP A 90 -1.37 -11.65 0.69
CA ASP A 90 -2.65 -11.19 0.17
C ASP A 90 -3.11 -9.88 0.85
N HIS A 91 -4.14 -9.22 0.28
CA HIS A 91 -4.77 -8.02 0.83
C HIS A 91 -6.22 -8.25 1.22
N ARG A 92 -6.90 -9.20 0.55
CA ARG A 92 -8.34 -9.53 0.72
C ARG A 92 -9.28 -8.37 0.40
N THR A 93 -8.77 -7.35 -0.23
CA THR A 93 -9.48 -6.15 -0.67
C THR A 93 -8.80 -5.58 -1.91
N TRP A 94 -9.47 -4.69 -2.61
CA TRP A 94 -8.81 -3.94 -3.67
C TRP A 94 -7.71 -3.05 -3.09
N GLY A 95 -6.66 -2.82 -3.87
CA GLY A 95 -5.58 -1.92 -3.54
C GLY A 95 -5.03 -1.21 -4.77
N LEU A 96 -4.51 -0.02 -4.57
CA LEU A 96 -3.77 0.78 -5.54
C LEU A 96 -2.41 1.11 -4.94
N ILE A 97 -1.36 0.94 -5.70
CA ILE A 97 0.03 1.17 -5.28
C ILE A 97 0.64 2.17 -6.23
N GLY A 98 0.94 3.37 -5.74
CA GLY A 98 1.54 4.46 -6.52
C GLY A 98 2.97 4.75 -6.05
N MET A 99 3.91 4.80 -7.00
CA MET A 99 5.31 5.08 -6.68
C MET A 99 5.54 6.57 -6.52
N LEU A 100 6.04 7.01 -5.34
CA LEU A 100 6.35 8.42 -5.05
C LEU A 100 7.85 8.71 -5.20
N ARG A 101 8.72 7.89 -4.59
CA ARG A 101 10.20 8.06 -4.62
C ARG A 101 10.90 6.76 -4.91
N GLY A 102 11.98 6.80 -5.68
CA GLY A 102 12.79 5.62 -5.96
C GLY A 102 12.10 4.68 -6.93
N SER A 103 12.08 3.39 -6.61
CA SER A 103 11.46 2.36 -7.46
C SER A 103 11.25 1.07 -6.66
N GLU A 104 10.21 0.35 -6.97
CA GLU A 104 9.95 -0.99 -6.41
C GLU A 104 9.73 -2.02 -7.52
N ILE A 105 9.85 -3.27 -7.17
CA ILE A 105 9.56 -4.40 -8.06
C ILE A 105 8.45 -5.20 -7.39
N SER A 106 7.35 -5.38 -8.11
CA SER A 106 6.21 -6.20 -7.72
C SER A 106 6.21 -7.48 -8.56
N GLN A 107 6.16 -8.64 -7.90
CA GLN A 107 6.00 -9.94 -8.54
C GLN A 107 4.67 -10.54 -8.10
N GLY A 108 3.78 -10.79 -9.06
CA GLY A 108 2.53 -11.52 -8.85
C GLY A 108 2.77 -13.02 -8.64
N TYR A 109 1.88 -13.65 -7.87
CA TYR A 109 1.90 -15.09 -7.61
C TYR A 109 0.50 -15.69 -7.69
N ALA A 110 0.44 -16.96 -8.04
CA ALA A 110 -0.77 -17.78 -7.96
C ALA A 110 -0.50 -19.07 -7.16
N LEU A 111 -1.53 -19.59 -6.53
CA LEU A 111 -1.51 -20.93 -5.94
C LEU A 111 -1.88 -21.96 -7.01
N ALA A 112 -0.92 -22.74 -7.45
CA ALA A 112 -1.11 -23.78 -8.45
C ALA A 112 -0.56 -25.11 -7.92
N HIS A 113 -1.37 -26.16 -8.01
CA HIS A 113 -1.00 -27.52 -7.55
C HIS A 113 -0.47 -27.61 -6.11
N GLY A 114 -0.96 -26.71 -5.23
CA GLY A 114 -0.57 -26.66 -3.82
C GLY A 114 0.77 -25.96 -3.54
N ALA A 115 1.30 -25.22 -4.50
CA ALA A 115 2.53 -24.42 -4.34
C ALA A 115 2.35 -23.01 -4.89
N LEU A 116 3.14 -22.07 -4.40
CA LEU A 116 3.25 -20.72 -4.97
C LEU A 116 4.02 -20.77 -6.28
N GLN A 117 3.44 -20.19 -7.31
CA GLN A 117 4.08 -20.03 -8.61
C GLN A 117 4.07 -18.53 -9.00
N PRO A 118 5.18 -17.99 -9.54
CA PRO A 118 5.16 -16.66 -10.13
C PRO A 118 4.12 -16.57 -11.24
N GLU A 119 3.35 -15.48 -11.24
CA GLU A 119 2.34 -15.18 -12.26
C GLU A 119 2.77 -13.95 -13.05
N GLY A 120 3.00 -14.13 -14.33
CA GLY A 120 3.50 -13.07 -15.20
C GLY A 120 4.93 -12.61 -14.87
N PRO A 121 5.43 -11.61 -15.60
CA PRO A 121 6.72 -10.99 -15.33
C PRO A 121 6.66 -10.09 -14.09
N ALA A 122 7.80 -9.96 -13.39
CA ALA A 122 7.94 -8.94 -12.36
C ALA A 122 7.84 -7.53 -12.97
N GLU A 123 7.02 -6.68 -12.39
CA GLU A 123 6.81 -5.31 -12.82
C GLU A 123 7.67 -4.35 -11.98
N ARG A 124 8.37 -3.45 -12.66
CA ARG A 124 9.11 -2.39 -12.01
C ARG A 124 8.31 -1.09 -12.08
N LEU A 125 8.04 -0.49 -10.92
CA LEU A 125 7.37 0.80 -10.82
C LEU A 125 8.38 1.92 -10.66
N ALA A 126 8.22 2.98 -11.46
CA ALA A 126 8.93 4.24 -11.35
C ALA A 126 8.00 5.34 -10.79
N PRO A 127 8.54 6.47 -10.29
CA PRO A 127 7.74 7.57 -9.76
C PRO A 127 6.63 8.02 -10.73
N GLY A 128 5.42 8.17 -10.21
CA GLY A 128 4.22 8.50 -10.99
C GLY A 128 3.47 7.29 -11.56
N GLU A 129 4.05 6.08 -11.53
CA GLU A 129 3.36 4.87 -11.97
C GLU A 129 2.47 4.29 -10.87
N VAL A 130 1.37 3.65 -11.29
CA VAL A 130 0.37 3.06 -10.38
C VAL A 130 -0.04 1.69 -10.90
N ILE A 131 -0.05 0.70 -10.03
CA ILE A 131 -0.63 -0.63 -10.27
C ILE A 131 -1.82 -0.88 -9.34
N ALA A 132 -2.65 -1.83 -9.72
CA ALA A 132 -3.79 -2.29 -8.93
C ALA A 132 -3.65 -3.75 -8.54
N VAL A 133 -4.18 -4.10 -7.37
CA VAL A 133 -4.30 -5.46 -6.86
C VAL A 133 -5.72 -5.69 -6.33
N SER A 134 -6.26 -6.87 -6.49
CA SER A 134 -7.50 -7.27 -5.81
C SER A 134 -7.70 -8.78 -5.90
N PRO A 135 -8.59 -9.36 -5.04
CA PRO A 135 -8.96 -10.77 -5.15
C PRO A 135 -9.53 -11.18 -6.51
N ARG A 136 -9.94 -10.22 -7.36
CA ARG A 136 -10.53 -10.48 -8.69
C ARG A 136 -9.53 -10.42 -9.83
N ILE A 137 -8.45 -9.65 -9.69
CA ILE A 137 -7.47 -9.42 -10.77
C ILE A 137 -6.07 -9.94 -10.42
N GLY A 138 -5.85 -10.46 -9.22
CA GLY A 138 -4.58 -10.92 -8.66
C GLY A 138 -4.30 -10.22 -7.34
N ASP A 139 -4.21 -10.99 -6.26
CA ASP A 139 -4.05 -10.48 -4.89
C ASP A 139 -2.74 -10.92 -4.24
N LEU A 140 -2.16 -12.02 -4.71
CA LEU A 140 -0.91 -12.54 -4.15
C LEU A 140 0.27 -11.87 -4.84
N HIS A 141 1.09 -11.16 -4.07
CA HIS A 141 2.32 -10.59 -4.61
C HIS A 141 3.43 -10.50 -3.56
N GLN A 142 4.63 -10.30 -4.05
CA GLN A 142 5.80 -9.88 -3.29
C GLN A 142 6.27 -8.52 -3.82
N VAL A 143 6.60 -7.61 -2.92
CA VAL A 143 7.15 -6.30 -3.28
C VAL A 143 8.53 -6.14 -2.67
N ARG A 144 9.47 -5.61 -3.42
CA ARG A 144 10.82 -5.29 -2.94
C ARG A 144 11.30 -3.93 -3.43
N ASN A 145 12.12 -3.28 -2.61
CA ASN A 145 12.86 -2.10 -3.07
C ASN A 145 13.75 -2.49 -4.26
N ALA A 146 13.63 -1.76 -5.36
CA ALA A 146 14.45 -2.00 -6.54
C ALA A 146 15.91 -1.52 -6.39
N HIS A 147 16.22 -0.83 -5.29
CA HIS A 147 17.53 -0.27 -4.98
C HIS A 147 18.16 -0.96 -3.77
N ALA A 148 19.46 -1.26 -3.88
CA ALA A 148 20.25 -1.83 -2.79
C ALA A 148 20.96 -0.75 -1.94
N ASP A 149 20.88 0.52 -2.34
CA ASP A 149 21.68 1.62 -1.80
C ASP A 149 20.86 2.82 -1.31
N ARG A 150 19.57 2.85 -1.58
CA ARG A 150 18.71 4.00 -1.24
C ARG A 150 17.29 3.60 -0.88
N THR A 151 16.61 4.51 -0.19
CA THR A 151 15.21 4.39 0.19
C THR A 151 14.28 4.60 -1.00
N SER A 152 13.22 3.80 -1.08
CA SER A 152 12.07 4.01 -1.96
C SER A 152 10.81 4.24 -1.13
N ILE A 153 9.83 4.97 -1.69
CA ILE A 153 8.55 5.25 -1.02
C ILE A 153 7.42 5.07 -2.02
N SER A 154 6.47 4.21 -1.67
CA SER A 154 5.22 4.05 -2.39
C SER A 154 4.02 4.39 -1.51
N ILE A 155 2.96 4.90 -2.13
CA ILE A 155 1.70 5.25 -1.48
C ILE A 155 0.68 4.18 -1.83
N HIS A 156 0.22 3.48 -0.82
CA HIS A 156 -0.74 2.40 -0.96
C HIS A 156 -2.12 2.84 -0.49
N VAL A 157 -3.13 2.55 -1.27
CA VAL A 157 -4.54 2.80 -0.97
C VAL A 157 -5.28 1.48 -0.97
N TYR A 158 -5.98 1.17 0.10
CA TYR A 158 -6.69 -0.11 0.24
C TYR A 158 -8.17 0.11 0.57
N GLY A 159 -9.03 -0.76 0.08
CA GLY A 159 -10.48 -0.73 0.30
C GLY A 159 -10.92 -1.20 1.69
N ALA A 160 -10.07 -0.99 2.69
CA ALA A 160 -10.31 -1.29 4.09
C ALA A 160 -9.31 -0.53 4.96
N ASN A 161 -9.47 -0.57 6.29
CA ASN A 161 -8.42 -0.23 7.25
C ASN A 161 -7.38 -1.37 7.27
N ILE A 162 -6.44 -1.34 6.32
CA ILE A 162 -5.56 -2.47 5.98
C ILE A 162 -4.72 -2.97 7.16
N GLY A 163 -4.32 -2.08 8.06
CA GLY A 163 -3.56 -2.42 9.26
C GLY A 163 -4.34 -3.32 10.23
N ALA A 164 -5.66 -3.35 10.14
CA ALA A 164 -6.54 -4.17 10.97
C ALA A 164 -7.09 -5.42 10.25
N VAL A 165 -6.89 -5.53 8.94
CA VAL A 165 -7.37 -6.69 8.16
C VAL A 165 -6.53 -7.93 8.48
N ARG A 166 -7.20 -9.02 8.84
CA ARG A 166 -6.55 -10.33 8.99
C ARG A 166 -6.28 -10.92 7.61
N ARG A 167 -5.01 -10.92 7.22
CA ARG A 167 -4.48 -11.36 5.92
C ARG A 167 -3.56 -12.55 6.11
N ALA A 168 -2.95 -13.05 5.04
CA ALA A 168 -1.99 -14.13 5.11
C ALA A 168 -0.68 -13.79 4.37
N VAL A 169 0.41 -14.33 4.90
CA VAL A 169 1.66 -14.55 4.17
C VAL A 169 1.74 -16.02 3.77
N TYR A 170 2.46 -16.30 2.70
CA TYR A 170 2.50 -17.64 2.10
C TYR A 170 3.94 -18.16 2.03
N SER A 171 4.13 -19.46 2.38
CA SER A 171 5.37 -20.17 2.12
C SER A 171 5.49 -20.57 0.65
N ALA A 172 6.67 -21.03 0.23
CA ALA A 172 6.88 -21.54 -1.13
C ALA A 172 5.98 -22.76 -1.44
N GLU A 173 5.64 -23.55 -0.42
CA GLU A 173 4.72 -24.71 -0.49
C GLU A 173 3.24 -24.28 -0.48
N GLY A 174 2.94 -22.98 -0.49
CA GLY A 174 1.58 -22.45 -0.53
C GLY A 174 0.87 -22.45 0.84
N GLU A 175 1.58 -22.71 1.93
CA GLU A 175 0.98 -22.65 3.26
C GLU A 175 0.70 -21.22 3.70
N ALA A 176 -0.55 -20.94 4.07
CA ALA A 176 -0.99 -19.63 4.50
C ALA A 176 -0.80 -19.46 6.01
N LYS A 177 -0.06 -18.43 6.43
CA LYS A 177 0.08 -18.01 7.83
C LYS A 177 -0.63 -16.68 8.03
N PRO A 178 -1.68 -16.62 8.89
CA PRO A 178 -2.43 -15.38 9.13
C PRO A 178 -1.59 -14.36 9.87
N PHE A 179 -1.80 -13.06 9.56
CA PHE A 179 -1.22 -11.93 10.25
C PHE A 179 -2.11 -10.69 10.21
N ILE A 180 -1.84 -9.74 11.09
CA ILE A 180 -2.37 -8.38 11.10
C ILE A 180 -1.17 -7.46 11.19
N SER A 181 -0.99 -6.55 10.21
CA SER A 181 0.23 -5.74 10.11
C SER A 181 0.33 -4.63 11.14
N GLY A 182 -0.78 -3.99 11.49
CA GLY A 182 -0.76 -2.72 12.19
C GLY A 182 -0.14 -1.61 11.34
N TYR A 183 0.34 -0.57 12.02
CA TYR A 183 1.04 0.57 11.41
C TYR A 183 2.29 0.90 12.20
N SER A 184 3.25 1.55 11.56
CA SER A 184 4.53 1.93 12.17
C SER A 184 4.43 3.21 13.01
N ASN A 185 3.52 4.12 12.68
CA ASN A 185 3.32 5.34 13.43
C ASN A 185 2.40 5.12 14.65
N SER A 186 2.77 5.78 15.74
CA SER A 186 2.00 5.79 17.00
C SER A 186 1.64 7.22 17.42
N HIS A 187 1.72 8.18 16.49
CA HIS A 187 1.39 9.57 16.78
C HIS A 187 -0.09 9.75 17.04
N LEU A 188 -0.38 10.64 17.93
CA LEU A 188 -1.66 10.93 18.50
C LEU A 188 -2.81 11.14 17.58
N PRO A 189 -3.89 10.70 18.12
CA PRO A 189 -4.06 9.30 18.39
C PRO A 189 -4.25 8.64 17.05
N ASN A 190 -3.56 7.57 16.77
CA ASN A 190 -3.92 6.77 15.60
C ASN A 190 -5.25 6.07 15.89
N LEU A 191 -6.32 6.85 15.89
CA LEU A 191 -7.69 6.44 16.23
C LEU A 191 -8.18 5.28 15.36
N TRP A 192 -7.54 5.10 14.21
CA TRP A 192 -7.93 4.12 13.20
C TRP A 192 -7.03 2.90 13.17
N ASP A 193 -6.05 2.81 14.09
CA ASP A 193 -5.25 1.60 14.26
C ASP A 193 -6.01 0.54 15.09
N LEU A 194 -6.94 -0.14 14.46
CA LEU A 194 -7.71 -1.24 15.06
C LEU A 194 -6.90 -2.56 15.15
N SER A 195 -5.65 -2.58 14.74
CA SER A 195 -4.82 -3.80 14.77
C SER A 195 -4.62 -4.36 16.18
N LYS A 196 -4.73 -3.52 17.21
CA LYS A 196 -4.63 -3.93 18.61
C LYS A 196 -5.93 -4.51 19.16
N GLU A 197 -7.06 -4.15 18.58
CA GLU A 197 -8.40 -4.60 18.99
C GLU A 197 -8.75 -5.95 18.37
N ASN A 198 -8.25 -6.23 17.16
CA ASN A 198 -8.56 -7.44 16.38
C ASN A 198 -7.58 -8.61 16.62
N ARG A 199 -6.73 -8.55 17.65
CA ARG A 199 -5.75 -9.61 17.96
C ARG A 199 -6.30 -10.76 18.82
N ALA A 200 -7.57 -10.71 19.17
CA ALA A 200 -8.25 -11.76 19.94
C ALA A 200 -8.75 -12.93 19.07
#